data_ee54460929c045420bf7a933f6a027de
#
_entry.id   ee54460929c045420bf7a933f6a027de
#
_cell.length_a   1.000
_cell.length_b   1.000
_cell.length_c   1.000
_cell.angle_alpha   90.00
_cell.angle_beta   90.00
_cell.angle_gamma   90.00
#
_symmetry.space_group_name_H-M   'P 1'
#
loop_
_entity.id
_entity.type
_entity.pdbx_description
1 polymer ?
#
loop_
_entity_poly.entity_id
_entity_poly.type
_entity_poly.pdbx_seq_one_letter_code
_entity_poly.pdbx_strand_id
1 'polypeptide(L)'
;MGRSLAGYNYSIALVECGRNYYSVESLESIIDSASDAGMHYVMLALGNDGLRFLLKDMSLTVGDQKYSSYAVTKAIHEGNEKYRNFEVDELTEHDMEAILSYAGNRGVEIIPLINTPGHMDAILNAATSLTGTNCAYSSSARTIDVTNGTATAFTQALLQKY
;
A
#
# COMPACT_ATOMS: atom_id res chain seq x y z
N MET A 1 -21.15 2.05 -27.24
CA MET A 1 -20.08 1.73 -28.21
C MET A 1 -18.74 1.96 -27.49
N GLY A 2 -18.13 0.90 -26.97
CA GLY A 2 -16.80 0.98 -26.37
C GLY A 2 -15.77 1.36 -27.44
N ARG A 3 -14.94 2.36 -27.14
CA ARG A 3 -13.75 2.63 -27.96
C ARG A 3 -12.82 1.42 -27.81
N SER A 4 -12.53 0.75 -28.92
CA SER A 4 -11.46 -0.26 -28.97
C SER A 4 -10.16 0.39 -28.52
N LEU A 5 -9.50 -0.21 -27.52
CA LEU A 5 -8.12 0.11 -27.12
C LEU A 5 -7.10 -0.47 -28.13
N ALA A 6 -7.54 -0.74 -29.35
CA ALA A 6 -6.71 -1.24 -30.45
C ALA A 6 -5.51 -0.30 -30.65
N GLY A 7 -4.32 -0.80 -30.39
CA GLY A 7 -3.06 -0.07 -30.50
C GLY A 7 -2.24 -0.01 -29.20
N TYR A 8 -2.80 -0.43 -28.06
CA TYR A 8 -2.09 -0.58 -26.80
C TYR A 8 -1.93 -2.07 -26.46
N ASN A 9 -0.75 -2.49 -26.06
CA ASN A 9 -0.49 -3.87 -25.67
C ASN A 9 -1.09 -4.18 -24.29
N TYR A 10 -1.21 -3.17 -23.42
CA TYR A 10 -1.71 -3.30 -22.05
C TYR A 10 -2.56 -2.11 -21.68
N SER A 11 -3.54 -2.35 -20.82
CA SER A 11 -4.38 -1.32 -20.20
C SER A 11 -4.46 -1.57 -18.71
N ILE A 12 -4.28 -0.51 -17.92
CA ILE A 12 -4.21 -0.58 -16.46
C ILE A 12 -5.21 0.43 -15.89
N ALA A 13 -6.09 -0.03 -14.99
CA ALA A 13 -6.90 0.85 -14.14
C ALA A 13 -6.16 1.06 -12.82
N LEU A 14 -5.97 2.31 -12.39
CA LEU A 14 -5.38 2.64 -11.09
C LEU A 14 -6.48 2.95 -10.08
N VAL A 15 -6.43 2.28 -8.93
CA VAL A 15 -7.32 2.51 -7.78
C VAL A 15 -6.51 3.00 -6.59
N GLU A 16 -6.92 4.14 -6.03
CA GLU A 16 -6.24 4.78 -4.91
C GLU A 16 -6.76 4.23 -3.57
N CYS A 17 -6.09 3.19 -3.06
CA CYS A 17 -6.50 2.48 -1.84
C CYS A 17 -5.75 2.95 -0.57
N GLY A 18 -4.67 3.73 -0.70
CA GLY A 18 -3.92 4.23 0.44
C GLY A 18 -4.60 5.40 1.15
N ARG A 19 -5.22 6.30 0.37
CA ARG A 19 -5.94 7.47 0.91
C ARG A 19 -7.33 7.13 1.40
N ASN A 20 -7.97 6.15 0.80
CA ASN A 20 -9.31 5.70 1.16
C ASN A 20 -9.33 4.17 1.28
N TYR A 21 -10.14 3.68 2.22
CA TYR A 21 -10.44 2.26 2.28
C TYR A 21 -11.48 1.89 1.22
N TYR A 22 -11.28 0.73 0.62
CA TYR A 22 -12.25 0.07 -0.24
C TYR A 22 -12.51 -1.34 0.30
N SER A 23 -13.77 -1.69 0.48
CA SER A 23 -14.13 -3.06 0.86
C SER A 23 -13.83 -4.05 -0.28
N VAL A 24 -13.78 -5.34 0.02
CA VAL A 24 -13.59 -6.41 -0.98
C VAL A 24 -14.64 -6.28 -2.08
N GLU A 25 -15.92 -6.11 -1.72
CA GLU A 25 -17.03 -5.99 -2.68
C GLU A 25 -16.89 -4.76 -3.59
N SER A 26 -16.37 -3.65 -3.04
CA SER A 26 -16.11 -2.45 -3.83
C SER A 26 -15.00 -2.68 -4.86
N LEU A 27 -13.94 -3.38 -4.47
CA LEU A 27 -12.84 -3.73 -5.36
C LEU A 27 -13.28 -4.76 -6.41
N GLU A 28 -14.08 -5.75 -6.05
CA GLU A 28 -14.67 -6.70 -7.00
C GLU A 28 -15.52 -5.98 -8.06
N SER A 29 -16.34 -5.00 -7.67
CA SER A 29 -17.11 -4.18 -8.62
C SER A 29 -16.23 -3.38 -9.58
N ILE A 30 -15.08 -2.89 -9.11
CA ILE A 30 -14.09 -2.19 -9.94
C ILE A 30 -13.41 -3.18 -10.90
N ILE A 31 -13.07 -4.38 -10.43
CA ILE A 31 -12.50 -5.45 -11.25
C ILE A 31 -13.47 -5.88 -12.36
N ASP A 32 -14.76 -6.02 -12.04
CA ASP A 32 -15.79 -6.29 -13.03
C ASP A 32 -15.83 -5.22 -14.12
N SER A 33 -15.85 -3.95 -13.70
CA SER A 33 -15.86 -2.82 -14.62
C SER A 33 -14.61 -2.77 -15.51
N ALA A 34 -13.45 -3.12 -14.94
CA ALA A 34 -12.18 -3.20 -15.68
C ALA A 34 -12.19 -4.36 -16.68
N SER A 35 -12.66 -5.53 -16.26
CA SER A 35 -12.82 -6.72 -17.13
C SER A 35 -13.77 -6.43 -18.30
N ASP A 36 -14.94 -5.87 -18.01
CA ASP A 36 -15.95 -5.52 -19.03
C ASP A 36 -15.44 -4.46 -20.03
N ALA A 37 -14.53 -3.58 -19.58
CA ALA A 37 -13.84 -2.63 -20.43
C ALA A 37 -12.66 -3.23 -21.23
N GLY A 38 -12.34 -4.51 -21.03
CA GLY A 38 -11.22 -5.19 -21.69
C GLY A 38 -9.85 -4.77 -21.13
N MET A 39 -9.79 -4.34 -19.87
CA MET A 39 -8.53 -4.01 -19.21
C MET A 39 -7.84 -5.29 -18.73
N HIS A 40 -6.50 -5.30 -18.79
CA HIS A 40 -5.69 -6.44 -18.41
C HIS A 40 -5.28 -6.40 -16.94
N TYR A 41 -5.15 -5.19 -16.37
CA TYR A 41 -4.61 -4.98 -15.04
C TYR A 41 -5.45 -4.00 -14.25
N VAL A 42 -5.54 -4.25 -12.94
CA VAL A 42 -5.97 -3.27 -11.94
C VAL A 42 -4.80 -3.05 -10.97
N MET A 43 -4.30 -1.82 -10.92
CA MET A 43 -3.23 -1.43 -10.00
C MET A 43 -3.86 -0.87 -8.72
N LEU A 44 -3.58 -1.48 -7.59
CA LEU A 44 -4.04 -1.04 -6.27
C LEU A 44 -2.92 -0.26 -5.58
N ALA A 45 -3.08 1.05 -5.41
CA ALA A 45 -2.16 1.88 -4.64
C ALA A 45 -2.44 1.69 -3.14
N LEU A 46 -1.96 0.58 -2.59
CA LEU A 46 -2.17 0.14 -1.21
C LEU A 46 -1.41 0.98 -0.18
N GLY A 47 -0.26 1.54 -0.60
CA GLY A 47 0.54 2.48 0.17
C GLY A 47 0.69 3.79 -0.59
N ASN A 48 -0.14 4.79 -0.26
CA ASN A 48 -0.09 6.16 -0.78
C ASN A 48 -0.66 7.08 0.28
N ASP A 49 0.19 7.83 0.96
CA ASP A 49 -0.06 8.57 2.19
C ASP A 49 -0.40 7.62 3.36
N GLY A 50 -1.50 6.89 3.34
CA GLY A 50 -1.79 5.77 4.24
C GLY A 50 -1.23 4.43 3.70
N LEU A 51 -1.15 3.42 4.56
CA LEU A 51 -0.89 2.03 4.20
C LEU A 51 -2.06 1.18 4.67
N ARG A 52 -2.90 0.71 3.75
CA ARG A 52 -4.19 0.07 4.03
C ARG A 52 -4.30 -1.37 3.57
N PHE A 53 -3.18 -2.03 3.48
CA PHE A 53 -3.09 -3.49 3.38
C PHE A 53 -1.98 -3.94 4.30
N LEU A 54 -2.32 -4.76 5.30
CA LEU A 54 -1.34 -5.30 6.25
C LEU A 54 -1.31 -6.82 6.18
N LEU A 55 -0.08 -7.33 6.23
CA LEU A 55 0.18 -8.77 6.28
C LEU A 55 -0.08 -9.30 7.69
N LYS A 56 -0.38 -10.57 7.81
CA LYS A 56 -0.55 -11.27 9.09
C LYS A 56 0.69 -11.17 9.97
N ASP A 57 1.87 -11.19 9.35
CA ASP A 57 3.14 -10.95 10.03
C ASP A 57 3.81 -9.69 9.50
N MET A 58 3.66 -8.59 10.21
CA MET A 58 4.33 -7.32 9.95
C MET A 58 5.66 -7.15 10.68
N SER A 59 6.20 -8.19 11.32
CA SER A 59 7.49 -8.09 12.02
C SER A 59 8.61 -7.64 11.08
N LEU A 60 9.48 -6.74 11.55
CA LEU A 60 10.60 -6.22 10.77
C LEU A 60 11.91 -6.39 11.50
N THR A 61 12.98 -6.54 10.73
CA THR A 61 14.35 -6.40 11.22
C THR A 61 15.02 -5.24 10.46
N VAL A 62 15.46 -4.23 11.20
CA VAL A 62 16.09 -3.03 10.65
C VAL A 62 17.47 -2.88 11.27
N GLY A 63 18.52 -3.19 10.53
CA GLY A 63 19.86 -3.39 11.11
C GLY A 63 19.83 -4.52 12.13
N ASP A 64 20.30 -4.24 13.34
CA ASP A 64 20.31 -5.20 14.45
C ASP A 64 19.03 -5.17 15.31
N GLN A 65 18.09 -4.27 15.00
CA GLN A 65 16.86 -4.11 15.77
C GLN A 65 15.72 -4.94 15.18
N LYS A 66 15.00 -5.65 16.06
CA LYS A 66 13.83 -6.45 15.71
C LYS A 66 12.58 -5.79 16.28
N TYR A 67 11.59 -5.60 15.43
CA TYR A 67 10.28 -5.08 15.79
C TYR A 67 9.23 -6.18 15.61
N SER A 68 8.42 -6.41 16.65
CA SER A 68 7.34 -7.41 16.57
C SER A 68 6.25 -6.97 15.59
N SER A 69 5.50 -7.94 15.06
CA SER A 69 4.33 -7.67 14.19
C SER A 69 3.37 -6.69 14.86
N TYR A 70 3.04 -6.90 16.14
CA TYR A 70 2.19 -6.01 16.91
C TYR A 70 2.72 -4.56 16.94
N ALA A 71 4.01 -4.37 17.20
CA ALA A 71 4.59 -3.03 17.29
C ALA A 71 4.54 -2.30 15.94
N VAL A 72 4.84 -3.00 14.85
CA VAL A 72 4.82 -2.44 13.49
C VAL A 72 3.38 -2.12 13.07
N THR A 73 2.45 -3.05 13.23
CA THR A 73 1.03 -2.83 12.92
C THR A 73 0.47 -1.62 13.69
N LYS A 74 0.72 -1.57 15.00
CA LYS A 74 0.27 -0.43 15.82
C LYS A 74 0.84 0.90 15.32
N ALA A 75 2.14 0.93 14.99
CA ALA A 75 2.77 2.17 14.52
C ALA A 75 2.24 2.61 13.14
N ILE A 76 1.88 1.66 12.26
CA ILE A 76 1.24 1.97 10.98
C ILE A 76 -0.18 2.50 11.20
N HIS A 77 -0.97 1.89 12.09
CA HIS A 77 -2.30 2.39 12.46
C HIS A 77 -2.23 3.83 12.98
N GLU A 78 -1.34 4.12 13.92
CA GLU A 78 -1.11 5.48 14.42
C GLU A 78 -0.68 6.44 13.29
N GLY A 79 0.07 5.96 12.32
CA GLY A 79 0.45 6.71 11.12
C GLY A 79 -0.73 7.00 10.20
N ASN A 80 -1.60 6.03 9.98
CA ASN A 80 -2.83 6.20 9.20
C ASN A 80 -3.78 7.21 9.86
N GLU A 81 -3.98 7.11 11.18
CA GLU A 81 -4.81 8.05 11.97
C GLU A 81 -4.30 9.48 11.88
N LYS A 82 -2.99 9.69 12.02
CA LYS A 82 -2.38 11.03 11.90
C LYS A 82 -2.53 11.62 10.50
N TYR A 83 -2.45 10.78 9.48
CA TYR A 83 -2.66 11.23 8.12
C TYR A 83 -4.11 11.67 7.89
N ARG A 84 -5.05 10.89 8.40
CA ARG A 84 -6.46 11.13 8.20
C ARG A 84 -7.24 10.58 9.38
N ASN A 85 -7.72 11.36 10.25
CA ASN A 85 -8.44 11.06 11.50
C ASN A 85 -9.69 10.14 11.28
N PHE A 86 -9.47 8.95 10.70
CA PHE A 86 -10.49 7.96 10.39
C PHE A 86 -10.28 6.70 11.20
N GLU A 87 -11.37 5.96 11.39
CA GLU A 87 -11.33 4.56 11.77
C GLU A 87 -10.40 3.77 10.82
N VAL A 88 -9.62 2.87 11.38
CA VAL A 88 -8.58 2.15 10.65
C VAL A 88 -9.21 0.96 9.97
N ASP A 89 -9.82 1.20 8.82
CA ASP A 89 -10.18 0.11 7.92
C ASP A 89 -9.00 -0.19 7.00
N GLU A 90 -8.68 -1.45 6.87
CA GLU A 90 -7.59 -1.96 6.05
C GLU A 90 -7.94 -3.33 5.47
N LEU A 91 -7.28 -3.69 4.37
CA LEU A 91 -7.36 -5.02 3.81
C LEU A 91 -6.42 -5.97 4.56
N THR A 92 -6.88 -7.16 4.83
CA THR A 92 -6.09 -8.27 5.37
C THR A 92 -5.54 -9.15 4.25
N GLU A 93 -4.62 -10.09 4.58
CA GLU A 93 -4.19 -11.11 3.62
C GLU A 93 -5.35 -11.94 3.09
N HIS A 94 -6.32 -12.28 3.94
CA HIS A 94 -7.50 -13.03 3.53
C HIS A 94 -8.35 -12.25 2.51
N ASP A 95 -8.52 -10.94 2.73
CA ASP A 95 -9.22 -10.06 1.79
C ASP A 95 -8.47 -10.00 0.45
N MET A 96 -7.15 -9.89 0.50
CA MET A 96 -6.31 -9.85 -0.71
C MET A 96 -6.36 -11.18 -1.47
N GLU A 97 -6.33 -12.31 -0.79
CA GLU A 97 -6.50 -13.63 -1.41
C GLU A 97 -7.85 -13.74 -2.16
N ALA A 98 -8.93 -13.23 -1.55
CA ALA A 98 -10.24 -13.18 -2.20
C ALA A 98 -10.22 -12.28 -3.46
N ILE A 99 -9.65 -11.08 -3.35
CA ILE A 99 -9.51 -10.13 -4.47
C ILE A 99 -8.69 -10.73 -5.61
N LEU A 100 -7.56 -11.36 -5.31
CA LEU A 100 -6.70 -11.99 -6.33
C LEU A 100 -7.41 -13.14 -7.04
N SER A 101 -8.11 -13.98 -6.28
CA SER A 101 -8.90 -15.09 -6.84
C SER A 101 -10.03 -14.56 -7.73
N TYR A 102 -10.73 -13.52 -7.28
CA TYR A 102 -11.82 -12.90 -8.05
C TYR A 102 -11.31 -12.30 -9.35
N ALA A 103 -10.23 -11.52 -9.29
CA ALA A 103 -9.62 -10.89 -10.46
C ALA A 103 -9.14 -11.93 -11.49
N GLY A 104 -8.48 -13.01 -11.02
CA GLY A 104 -8.05 -14.11 -11.88
C GLY A 104 -9.21 -14.78 -12.63
N ASN A 105 -10.36 -14.97 -11.98
CA ASN A 105 -11.57 -15.51 -12.60
C ASN A 105 -12.19 -14.55 -13.64
N ARG A 106 -11.84 -13.27 -13.59
CA ARG A 106 -12.26 -12.22 -14.54
C ARG A 106 -11.24 -11.93 -15.63
N GLY A 107 -10.10 -12.63 -15.63
CA GLY A 107 -9.00 -12.42 -16.57
C GLY A 107 -8.26 -11.10 -16.35
N VAL A 108 -8.29 -10.57 -15.11
CA VAL A 108 -7.61 -9.35 -14.69
C VAL A 108 -6.51 -9.70 -13.70
N GLU A 109 -5.34 -9.10 -13.85
CA GLU A 109 -4.23 -9.23 -12.91
C GLU A 109 -4.17 -8.02 -11.98
N ILE A 110 -3.85 -8.24 -10.71
CA ILE A 110 -3.68 -7.18 -9.71
C ILE A 110 -2.20 -6.80 -9.63
N ILE A 111 -1.93 -5.49 -9.70
CA ILE A 111 -0.59 -4.93 -9.49
C ILE A 111 -0.60 -4.16 -8.17
N PRO A 112 0.10 -4.61 -7.12
CA PRO A 112 0.24 -3.83 -5.91
C PRO A 112 1.20 -2.65 -6.12
N LEU A 113 0.89 -1.50 -5.51
CA LEU A 113 1.75 -0.33 -5.51
C LEU A 113 1.88 0.24 -4.10
N ILE A 114 3.11 0.46 -3.67
CA ILE A 114 3.45 1.24 -2.47
C ILE A 114 4.35 2.37 -2.91
N ASN A 115 3.87 3.61 -2.74
CA ASN A 115 4.60 4.80 -3.17
C ASN A 115 5.86 5.03 -2.35
N THR A 116 6.95 5.28 -3.06
CA THR A 116 8.24 5.76 -2.58
C THR A 116 8.88 6.62 -3.69
N PRO A 117 9.66 7.62 -3.37
CA PRO A 117 10.12 8.14 -2.05
C PRO A 117 9.14 9.13 -1.41
N GLY A 118 8.05 9.49 -2.06
CA GLY A 118 7.04 10.42 -1.58
C GLY A 118 5.71 9.74 -1.24
N HIS A 119 4.78 10.52 -0.67
CA HIS A 119 3.48 10.02 -0.22
C HIS A 119 3.57 8.87 0.79
N MET A 120 4.54 8.96 1.70
CA MET A 120 4.87 7.91 2.67
C MET A 120 4.44 8.29 4.10
N ASP A 121 3.45 9.15 4.29
CA ASP A 121 3.08 9.73 5.59
C ASP A 121 2.96 8.68 6.71
N ALA A 122 2.15 7.64 6.50
CA ALA A 122 1.94 6.60 7.50
C ALA A 122 3.21 5.76 7.74
N ILE A 123 3.93 5.41 6.68
CA ILE A 123 5.15 4.60 6.76
C ILE A 123 6.26 5.37 7.50
N LEU A 124 6.48 6.64 7.14
CA LEU A 124 7.51 7.46 7.78
C LEU A 124 7.18 7.79 9.23
N ASN A 125 5.90 7.96 9.54
CA ASN A 125 5.46 8.14 10.91
C ASN A 125 5.71 6.87 11.75
N ALA A 126 5.41 5.69 11.20
CA ALA A 126 5.70 4.42 11.84
C ALA A 126 7.22 4.21 12.01
N ALA A 127 8.01 4.46 10.95
CA ALA A 127 9.46 4.38 11.00
C ALA A 127 10.05 5.29 12.10
N THR A 128 9.63 6.55 12.15
CA THR A 128 10.06 7.53 13.16
C THR A 128 9.69 7.08 14.58
N SER A 129 8.45 6.62 14.76
CA SER A 129 7.95 6.16 16.06
C SER A 129 8.71 4.94 16.58
N LEU A 130 8.99 3.96 15.72
CA LEU A 130 9.66 2.72 16.09
C LEU A 130 11.16 2.87 16.28
N THR A 131 11.81 3.67 15.45
CA THR A 131 13.28 3.80 15.48
C THR A 131 13.76 4.94 16.38
N GLY A 132 12.88 5.85 16.79
CA GLY A 132 13.23 7.06 17.53
C GLY A 132 14.01 8.10 16.71
N THR A 133 14.13 7.89 15.38
CA THR A 133 14.88 8.75 14.46
C THR A 133 13.92 9.35 13.44
N ASN A 134 13.99 10.68 13.23
CA ASN A 134 13.18 11.29 12.17
C ASN A 134 13.59 10.71 10.80
N CYS A 135 12.66 9.99 10.17
CA CYS A 135 12.86 9.33 8.88
C CYS A 135 12.40 10.17 7.69
N ALA A 136 11.69 11.27 7.94
CA ALA A 136 11.20 12.16 6.90
C ALA A 136 12.24 13.21 6.53
N TYR A 137 12.24 13.63 5.26
CA TYR A 137 13.03 14.73 4.77
C TYR A 137 12.64 16.05 5.47
N SER A 138 13.63 16.88 5.82
CA SER A 138 13.45 18.08 6.65
C SER A 138 12.40 19.07 6.12
N SER A 139 12.22 19.13 4.81
CA SER A 139 11.25 20.03 4.16
C SER A 139 9.93 19.36 3.79
N SER A 140 9.76 18.06 4.06
CA SER A 140 8.54 17.32 3.70
C SER A 140 8.34 16.10 4.59
N ALA A 141 7.34 16.14 5.46
CA ALA A 141 6.96 15.01 6.30
C ALA A 141 6.46 13.79 5.47
N ARG A 142 6.21 13.98 4.18
CA ARG A 142 5.67 12.98 3.25
C ARG A 142 6.73 12.25 2.43
N THR A 143 7.98 12.71 2.49
CA THR A 143 9.08 12.24 1.65
C THR A 143 10.16 11.64 2.54
N ILE A 144 10.66 10.46 2.19
CA ILE A 144 11.75 9.84 2.93
C ILE A 144 13.03 10.66 2.80
N ASP A 145 13.78 10.78 3.89
CA ASP A 145 15.17 11.24 3.83
C ASP A 145 16.07 10.08 3.37
N VAL A 146 16.38 10.04 2.10
CA VAL A 146 17.22 8.99 1.49
C VAL A 146 18.68 9.05 1.96
N THR A 147 19.10 10.11 2.62
CA THR A 147 20.45 10.23 3.23
C THR A 147 20.49 9.63 4.64
N ASN A 148 19.33 9.36 5.24
CA ASN A 148 19.19 8.72 6.53
C ASN A 148 19.19 7.19 6.38
N GLY A 149 20.27 6.53 6.81
CA GLY A 149 20.43 5.08 6.71
C GLY A 149 19.34 4.28 7.47
N THR A 150 18.82 4.80 8.59
CA THR A 150 17.73 4.19 9.33
C THR A 150 16.43 4.24 8.54
N ALA A 151 16.13 5.38 7.92
CA ALA A 151 14.92 5.55 7.10
C ALA A 151 14.92 4.62 5.88
N THR A 152 16.04 4.53 5.18
CA THR A 152 16.19 3.64 4.01
C THR A 152 16.12 2.18 4.40
N ALA A 153 16.80 1.76 5.49
CA ALA A 153 16.77 0.38 5.97
C ALA A 153 15.37 -0.05 6.43
N PHE A 154 14.64 0.83 7.14
CA PHE A 154 13.25 0.55 7.53
C PHE A 154 12.35 0.36 6.31
N THR A 155 12.43 1.29 5.36
CA THR A 155 11.62 1.24 4.15
C THR A 155 11.92 -0.01 3.32
N GLN A 156 13.19 -0.38 3.15
CA GLN A 156 13.57 -1.60 2.45
C GLN A 156 13.04 -2.86 3.16
N ALA A 157 13.19 -2.94 4.48
CA ALA A 157 12.67 -4.07 5.26
C ALA A 157 11.15 -4.20 5.14
N LEU A 158 10.42 -3.08 5.13
CA LEU A 158 8.98 -3.07 4.94
C LEU A 158 8.60 -3.52 3.52
N LEU A 159 9.21 -2.96 2.48
CA LEU A 159 8.89 -3.31 1.10
C LEU A 159 9.24 -4.76 0.74
N GLN A 160 10.23 -5.35 1.39
CA GLN A 160 10.58 -6.77 1.21
C GLN A 160 9.54 -7.73 1.81
N LYS A 161 8.62 -7.25 2.62
CA LYS A 161 7.50 -8.04 3.16
C LYS A 161 6.39 -8.26 2.12
N TYR A 162 6.19 -7.30 1.25
CA TYR A 162 5.17 -7.31 0.20
C TYR A 162 5.68 -7.92 -1.11
#